data_a24f855a9841ce8a753c14601b242117
#
_entry.id   a24f855a9841ce8a753c14601b242117
#
_cell.length_a   1.000
_cell.length_b   1.000
_cell.length_c   1.000
_cell.angle_alpha   90.00
_cell.angle_beta   90.00
_cell.angle_gamma   90.00
#
_symmetry.space_group_name_H-M   'P 1'
#
loop_
_entity.id
_entity.type
_entity.pdbx_description
1 polymer ?
#
loop_
_entity_poly.entity_id
_entity_poly.type
_entity_poly.pdbx_seq_one_letter_code
_entity_poly.pdbx_strand_id
1 'polypeptide(L)'
;IHHSASDSGNAASIGKYHKDEKGWVNGLGYHFLIGNGNGSRDGQIEVGNRWDAQIDGAHAGKDEYNKHGVGICLIGNFEEGYPTSSQISSLTYLINYLQERCNIPRNQVIMHRTFRKTACPGIHFPYNKVMANLR
;
A
#
# COMPACT_ATOMS: atom_id res chain seq x y z
N ILE A 1 0.06 3.20 4.57
CA ILE A 1 -1.02 2.81 3.68
C ILE A 1 -1.15 3.83 2.57
N HIS A 2 -1.26 3.35 1.33
CA HIS A 2 -1.37 4.15 0.12
C HIS A 2 -2.52 3.69 -0.77
N HIS A 3 -2.97 4.57 -1.68
CA HIS A 3 -3.72 4.17 -2.87
C HIS A 3 -2.87 4.43 -4.12
N SER A 4 -3.22 3.75 -5.23
CA SER A 4 -2.51 3.95 -6.50
C SER A 4 -2.92 5.25 -7.20
N ALA A 5 -4.04 5.83 -6.81
CA ALA A 5 -4.69 6.97 -7.46
C ALA A 5 -5.03 6.69 -8.93
N SER A 6 -5.25 5.42 -9.25
CA SER A 6 -5.64 4.94 -10.58
C SER A 6 -6.75 3.89 -10.44
N ASP A 7 -7.60 3.76 -11.47
CA ASP A 7 -8.73 2.83 -11.42
C ASP A 7 -8.34 1.37 -11.63
N SER A 8 -7.14 1.13 -12.15
CA SER A 8 -6.68 -0.21 -12.52
C SER A 8 -5.19 -0.37 -12.28
N GLY A 9 -4.74 -1.60 -12.23
CA GLY A 9 -3.33 -1.92 -12.19
C GLY A 9 -3.03 -3.23 -11.48
N ASN A 10 -1.75 -3.58 -11.50
CA ASN A 10 -1.19 -4.72 -10.78
C ASN A 10 0.29 -4.44 -10.48
N ALA A 11 0.94 -5.33 -9.75
CA ALA A 11 2.35 -5.16 -9.39
C ALA A 11 3.27 -5.03 -10.61
N ALA A 12 3.00 -5.80 -11.66
CA ALA A 12 3.81 -5.76 -12.88
C ALA A 12 3.68 -4.41 -13.60
N SER A 13 2.44 -3.92 -13.81
CA SER A 13 2.19 -2.67 -14.54
C SER A 13 2.69 -1.45 -13.78
N ILE A 14 2.44 -1.38 -12.48
CA ILE A 14 2.90 -0.27 -11.63
C ILE A 14 4.40 -0.33 -11.44
N GLY A 15 4.95 -1.53 -11.27
CA GLY A 15 6.40 -1.73 -11.17
C GLY A 15 7.13 -1.29 -12.44
N LYS A 16 6.56 -1.60 -13.61
CA LYS A 16 7.09 -1.12 -14.88
C LYS A 16 7.05 0.40 -14.97
N TYR A 17 5.95 1.02 -14.60
CA TYR A 17 5.82 2.48 -14.57
C TYR A 17 6.87 3.10 -13.63
N HIS A 18 7.03 2.56 -12.43
CA HIS A 18 8.02 3.07 -11.48
C HIS A 18 9.44 2.93 -12.00
N LYS A 19 9.74 1.85 -12.71
CA LYS A 19 11.07 1.63 -13.30
C LYS A 19 11.32 2.54 -14.48
N ASP A 20 10.39 2.61 -15.43
CA ASP A 20 10.56 3.30 -16.70
C ASP A 20 10.42 4.82 -16.57
N GLU A 21 9.40 5.29 -15.80
CA GLU A 21 9.08 6.72 -15.70
C GLU A 21 9.75 7.39 -14.51
N LYS A 22 9.97 6.67 -13.43
CA LYS A 22 10.61 7.21 -12.22
C LYS A 22 12.07 6.81 -12.06
N GLY A 23 12.57 5.92 -12.90
CA GLY A 23 13.97 5.47 -12.86
C GLY A 23 14.30 4.61 -11.63
N TRP A 24 13.31 4.02 -10.97
CA TRP A 24 13.54 3.19 -9.79
C TRP A 24 13.98 1.79 -10.22
N VAL A 25 15.27 1.52 -10.10
CA VAL A 25 15.88 0.26 -10.57
C VAL A 25 15.26 -1.00 -9.92
N ASN A 26 14.75 -0.88 -8.70
CA ASN A 26 14.08 -1.96 -8.00
C ASN A 26 12.58 -2.06 -8.31
N GLY A 27 12.08 -1.27 -9.26
CA GLY A 27 10.70 -1.33 -9.76
C GLY A 27 9.67 -0.83 -8.75
N LEU A 28 8.64 -1.63 -8.50
CA LEU A 28 7.53 -1.29 -7.61
C LEU A 28 8.01 -0.69 -6.29
N GLY A 29 7.57 0.53 -5.99
CA GLY A 29 8.00 1.25 -4.78
C GLY A 29 7.40 0.72 -3.49
N TYR A 30 6.30 -0.04 -3.57
CA TYR A 30 5.61 -0.63 -2.41
C TYR A 30 6.14 -2.03 -2.11
N HIS A 31 5.92 -2.48 -0.88
CA HIS A 31 6.24 -3.85 -0.48
C HIS A 31 5.10 -4.80 -0.82
N PHE A 32 3.86 -4.32 -0.75
CA PHE A 32 2.65 -5.09 -1.06
C PHE A 32 1.67 -4.25 -1.87
N LEU A 33 0.89 -4.94 -2.70
CA LEU A 33 -0.16 -4.33 -3.51
C LEU A 33 -1.44 -5.15 -3.36
N ILE A 34 -2.59 -4.49 -3.24
CA ILE A 34 -3.89 -5.16 -3.12
C ILE A 34 -4.78 -4.76 -4.29
N GLY A 35 -5.16 -5.74 -5.10
CA GLY A 35 -5.96 -5.56 -6.31
C GLY A 35 -7.42 -5.21 -6.05
N ASN A 36 -8.04 -4.52 -7.02
CA ASN A 36 -9.45 -4.10 -6.94
C ASN A 36 -10.38 -4.79 -7.94
N GLY A 37 -9.90 -5.80 -8.66
CA GLY A 37 -10.67 -6.49 -9.71
C GLY A 37 -10.50 -5.89 -11.10
N ASN A 38 -9.72 -4.82 -11.24
CA ASN A 38 -9.46 -4.18 -12.53
C ASN A 38 -7.97 -4.20 -12.83
N GLY A 39 -7.54 -5.15 -13.67
CA GLY A 39 -6.13 -5.42 -13.95
C GLY A 39 -5.45 -6.31 -12.92
N SER A 40 -6.15 -6.65 -11.86
CA SER A 40 -5.72 -7.54 -10.79
C SER A 40 -6.98 -8.15 -10.17
N ARG A 41 -6.85 -9.30 -9.52
CA ARG A 41 -8.02 -9.92 -8.86
C ARG A 41 -8.40 -9.11 -7.62
N ASP A 42 -9.71 -8.93 -7.38
CA ASP A 42 -10.22 -8.17 -6.24
C ASP A 42 -9.78 -8.78 -4.90
N GLY A 43 -9.11 -7.98 -4.09
CA GLY A 43 -8.55 -8.40 -2.81
C GLY A 43 -7.27 -9.24 -2.90
N GLN A 44 -6.73 -9.45 -4.10
CA GLN A 44 -5.47 -10.18 -4.25
C GLN A 44 -4.31 -9.39 -3.66
N ILE A 45 -3.56 -10.03 -2.78
CA ILE A 45 -2.32 -9.49 -2.23
C ILE A 45 -1.17 -9.91 -3.14
N GLU A 46 -0.51 -8.94 -3.75
CA GLU A 46 0.71 -9.18 -4.52
C GLU A 46 1.91 -8.77 -3.67
N VAL A 47 2.90 -9.65 -3.58
CA VAL A 47 4.13 -9.42 -2.84
C VAL A 47 5.16 -8.79 -3.78
N GLY A 48 5.65 -7.61 -3.43
CA GLY A 48 6.68 -6.93 -4.20
C GLY A 48 8.07 -7.49 -3.92
N ASN A 49 8.98 -7.30 -4.88
CA ASN A 49 10.37 -7.73 -4.72
C ASN A 49 11.09 -7.04 -3.56
N ARG A 50 10.66 -5.82 -3.18
CA ARG A 50 11.24 -5.12 -2.03
C ARG A 50 10.95 -5.83 -0.71
N TRP A 51 9.80 -6.51 -0.62
CA TRP A 51 9.52 -7.37 0.54
C TRP A 51 10.36 -8.67 0.48
N ASP A 52 10.38 -9.34 -0.66
CA ASP A 52 11.14 -10.59 -0.82
C ASP A 52 12.64 -10.38 -0.55
N ALA A 53 13.20 -9.30 -1.04
CA ALA A 53 14.60 -8.95 -0.84
C ALA A 53 14.88 -8.22 0.48
N GLN A 54 13.84 -7.82 1.23
CA GLN A 54 13.95 -7.05 2.48
C GLN A 54 14.77 -5.78 2.30
N ILE A 55 14.41 -4.98 1.29
CA ILE A 55 15.05 -3.72 0.98
C ILE A 55 14.09 -2.54 1.17
N ASP A 56 14.66 -1.35 1.21
CA ASP A 56 13.92 -0.10 1.39
C ASP A 56 12.83 0.07 0.34
N GLY A 57 11.69 0.63 0.76
CA GLY A 57 10.67 1.07 -0.16
C GLY A 57 11.03 2.37 -0.87
N ALA A 58 10.20 2.75 -1.84
CA ALA A 58 10.23 4.05 -2.51
C ALA A 58 8.78 4.54 -2.60
N HIS A 59 8.11 4.68 -1.44
CA HIS A 59 6.67 4.96 -1.37
C HIS A 59 6.32 6.18 -0.53
N ALA A 60 7.22 6.59 0.36
CA ALA A 60 6.88 7.57 1.38
C ALA A 60 7.25 9.01 0.99
N GLY A 61 8.24 9.18 0.12
CA GLY A 61 8.84 10.49 -0.15
C GLY A 61 9.69 11.03 1.00
N LYS A 62 9.93 10.22 2.02
CA LYS A 62 10.83 10.49 3.15
C LYS A 62 11.66 9.26 3.44
N ASP A 63 12.98 9.43 3.53
CA ASP A 63 13.93 8.33 3.70
C ASP A 63 13.65 7.47 4.93
N GLU A 64 13.31 8.10 6.04
CA GLU A 64 13.01 7.40 7.29
C GLU A 64 11.90 6.36 7.11
N TYR A 65 10.79 6.77 6.48
CA TYR A 65 9.66 5.87 6.25
C TYR A 65 9.90 4.86 5.15
N ASN A 66 10.73 5.19 4.16
CA ASN A 66 11.15 4.25 3.13
C ASN A 66 12.06 3.15 3.69
N LYS A 67 12.94 3.50 4.62
CA LYS A 67 13.87 2.55 5.24
C LYS A 67 13.22 1.67 6.30
N HIS A 68 12.33 2.24 7.10
CA HIS A 68 11.79 1.59 8.29
C HIS A 68 10.31 1.24 8.18
N GLY A 69 9.65 1.61 7.10
CA GLY A 69 8.23 1.39 6.91
C GLY A 69 7.91 0.39 5.81
N VAL A 70 6.91 -0.44 6.06
CA VAL A 70 6.33 -1.32 5.03
C VAL A 70 5.26 -0.54 4.27
N GLY A 71 5.42 -0.39 2.97
CA GLY A 71 4.44 0.27 2.11
C GLY A 71 3.43 -0.72 1.55
N ILE A 72 2.14 -0.48 1.83
CA ILE A 72 1.02 -1.25 1.27
C ILE A 72 0.19 -0.29 0.41
N CYS A 73 -0.03 -0.64 -0.85
CA CYS A 73 -0.82 0.14 -1.78
C CYS A 73 -2.07 -0.62 -2.22
N LEU A 74 -3.23 0.02 -2.13
CA LEU A 74 -4.47 -0.49 -2.70
C LEU A 74 -4.69 0.14 -4.08
N ILE A 75 -5.00 -0.70 -5.08
CA ILE A 75 -5.38 -0.19 -6.40
C ILE A 75 -6.72 0.53 -6.28
N GLY A 76 -6.76 1.76 -6.74
CA GLY A 76 -7.95 2.60 -6.73
C GLY A 76 -7.63 4.06 -6.52
N ASN A 77 -8.61 4.92 -6.79
CA ASN A 77 -8.54 6.35 -6.47
C ASN A 77 -9.61 6.67 -5.42
N PHE A 78 -9.19 6.73 -4.17
CA PHE A 78 -10.12 6.90 -3.05
C PHE A 78 -10.39 8.37 -2.71
N GLU A 79 -9.99 9.27 -3.59
CA GLU A 79 -10.55 10.64 -3.64
C GLU A 79 -11.90 10.64 -4.36
N GLU A 80 -12.15 9.69 -5.25
CA GLU A 80 -13.37 9.62 -6.07
C GLU A 80 -14.27 8.44 -5.71
N GLY A 81 -13.70 7.31 -5.33
CA GLY A 81 -14.42 6.08 -5.00
C GLY A 81 -14.01 5.51 -3.66
N TYR A 82 -14.41 4.25 -3.43
CA TYR A 82 -14.17 3.55 -2.17
C TYR A 82 -13.38 2.25 -2.45
N PRO A 83 -12.54 1.82 -1.50
CA PRO A 83 -11.98 0.46 -1.56
C PRO A 83 -13.10 -0.59 -1.56
N THR A 84 -12.88 -1.69 -2.25
CA THR A 84 -13.81 -2.82 -2.19
C THR A 84 -13.76 -3.47 -0.81
N SER A 85 -14.83 -4.20 -0.45
CA SER A 85 -14.85 -4.96 0.80
C SER A 85 -13.75 -6.02 0.82
N SER A 86 -13.44 -6.63 -0.32
CA SER A 86 -12.33 -7.58 -0.44
C SER A 86 -10.98 -6.93 -0.21
N GLN A 87 -10.77 -5.72 -0.71
CA GLN A 87 -9.55 -4.96 -0.44
C GLN A 87 -9.38 -4.66 1.05
N ILE A 88 -10.44 -4.24 1.73
CA ILE A 88 -10.39 -3.93 3.16
C ILE A 88 -10.14 -5.20 3.99
N SER A 89 -10.78 -6.32 3.64
CA SER A 89 -10.52 -7.61 4.32
C SER A 89 -9.08 -8.05 4.16
N SER A 90 -8.54 -7.97 2.94
CA SER A 90 -7.14 -8.34 2.66
C SER A 90 -6.16 -7.42 3.36
N LEU A 91 -6.44 -6.11 3.37
CA LEU A 91 -5.60 -5.13 4.06
C LEU A 91 -5.55 -5.42 5.57
N THR A 92 -6.69 -5.65 6.17
CA THR A 92 -6.78 -5.97 7.61
C THR A 92 -6.01 -7.24 7.95
N TYR A 93 -6.19 -8.28 7.15
CA TYR A 93 -5.43 -9.54 7.29
C TYR A 93 -3.92 -9.29 7.20
N LEU A 94 -3.49 -8.58 6.15
CA LEU A 94 -2.08 -8.32 5.92
C LEU A 94 -1.45 -7.49 7.04
N ILE A 95 -2.13 -6.45 7.50
CA ILE A 95 -1.62 -5.61 8.59
C ILE A 95 -1.50 -6.43 9.88
N ASN A 96 -2.52 -7.22 10.24
CA ASN A 96 -2.44 -8.08 11.43
C ASN A 96 -1.27 -9.07 11.33
N TYR A 97 -1.06 -9.66 10.17
CA TYR A 97 0.09 -10.54 9.90
C TYR A 97 1.41 -9.81 10.12
N LEU A 98 1.54 -8.61 9.56
CA LEU A 98 2.76 -7.81 9.68
C LEU A 98 3.00 -7.30 11.11
N GLN A 99 1.93 -6.93 11.81
CA GLN A 99 2.02 -6.53 13.23
C GLN A 99 2.60 -7.66 14.07
N GLU A 100 2.14 -8.89 13.85
CA GLU A 100 2.63 -10.05 14.58
C GLU A 100 4.07 -10.39 14.20
N ARG A 101 4.37 -10.42 12.89
CA ARG A 101 5.68 -10.80 12.39
C ARG A 101 6.77 -9.78 12.67
N CYS A 102 6.44 -8.50 12.61
CA CYS A 102 7.40 -7.39 12.69
C CYS A 102 7.27 -6.56 13.97
N ASN A 103 6.42 -6.97 14.91
CA ASN A 103 6.19 -6.24 16.16
C ASN A 103 5.76 -4.78 15.93
N ILE A 104 4.88 -4.54 14.97
CA ILE A 104 4.42 -3.19 14.64
C ILE A 104 3.28 -2.81 15.60
N PRO A 105 3.46 -1.80 16.46
CA PRO A 105 2.37 -1.36 17.33
C PRO A 105 1.29 -0.65 16.52
N ARG A 106 0.07 -0.70 17.04
CA ARG A 106 -1.11 -0.15 16.37
C ARG A 106 -0.95 1.32 15.96
N ASN A 107 -0.32 2.15 16.78
CA ASN A 107 -0.09 3.55 16.49
C ASN A 107 0.96 3.81 15.40
N GLN A 108 1.61 2.78 14.92
CA GLN A 108 2.53 2.85 13.77
C GLN A 108 1.88 2.40 12.47
N VAL A 109 0.61 2.04 12.49
CA VAL A 109 -0.18 1.79 11.27
C VAL A 109 -0.77 3.12 10.82
N ILE A 110 -0.16 3.74 9.84
CA ILE A 110 -0.46 5.13 9.45
C ILE A 110 -0.74 5.26 7.96
N MET A 111 -1.40 6.34 7.59
CA MET A 111 -1.64 6.72 6.20
C MET A 111 -0.49 7.59 5.68
N HIS A 112 -0.26 7.59 4.37
CA HIS A 112 0.75 8.45 3.75
C HIS A 112 0.56 9.91 4.14
N ARG A 113 -0.66 10.42 4.12
CA ARG A 113 -0.97 11.82 4.50
C ARG A 113 -0.69 12.15 5.96
N THR A 114 -0.43 11.17 6.82
CA THR A 114 -0.12 11.41 8.22
C THR A 114 1.24 12.11 8.39
N PHE A 115 2.19 11.84 7.51
CA PHE A 115 3.55 12.36 7.63
C PHE A 115 4.01 13.16 6.40
N ARG A 116 3.18 13.25 5.36
CA ARG A 116 3.51 14.01 4.15
C ARG A 116 2.29 14.76 3.64
N LYS A 117 2.50 15.91 3.02
CA LYS A 117 1.44 16.68 2.38
C LYS A 117 1.01 16.00 1.09
N THR A 118 -0.01 15.16 1.16
CA THR A 118 -0.59 14.42 0.05
C THR A 118 -2.02 14.03 0.38
N ALA A 119 -2.86 13.84 -0.63
CA ALA A 119 -4.21 13.29 -0.45
C ALA A 119 -4.21 11.78 -0.17
N CYS A 120 -3.16 11.08 -0.53
CA CYS A 120 -3.03 9.63 -0.39
C CYS A 120 -3.22 9.17 1.07
N PRO A 121 -4.01 8.15 1.34
CA PRO A 121 -4.68 7.21 0.43
C PRO A 121 -6.07 7.63 -0.06
N GLY A 122 -6.46 8.88 0.04
CA GLY A 122 -7.72 9.42 -0.43
C GLY A 122 -8.71 9.69 0.69
N ILE A 123 -9.62 10.67 0.45
CA ILE A 123 -10.59 11.13 1.46
C ILE A 123 -11.57 10.02 1.86
N HIS A 124 -11.90 9.10 0.92
CA HIS A 124 -12.83 8.01 1.16
C HIS A 124 -12.19 6.74 1.70
N PHE A 125 -10.89 6.77 1.99
CA PHE A 125 -10.24 5.61 2.62
C PHE A 125 -10.74 5.46 4.07
N PRO A 126 -11.31 4.28 4.42
CA PRO A 126 -11.98 4.11 5.70
C PRO A 126 -10.99 3.74 6.83
N TYR A 127 -10.09 4.65 7.14
CA TYR A 127 -9.01 4.40 8.11
C TYR A 127 -9.51 3.91 9.47
N ASN A 128 -10.53 4.59 10.02
CA ASN A 128 -11.05 4.22 11.34
C ASN A 128 -11.66 2.81 11.36
N LYS A 129 -12.32 2.42 10.26
CA LYS A 129 -12.87 1.05 10.12
C LYS A 129 -11.75 0.01 10.08
N VAL A 130 -10.69 0.30 9.34
CA VAL A 130 -9.51 -0.58 9.29
C VAL A 130 -8.90 -0.68 10.69
N MET A 131 -8.64 0.44 11.33
CA MET A 131 -8.03 0.48 12.67
C MET A 131 -8.86 -0.26 13.72
N ALA A 132 -10.18 -0.22 13.63
CA ALA A 132 -11.07 -0.92 14.58
C ALA A 132 -10.90 -2.44 14.54
N ASN A 133 -10.37 -3.00 13.45
CA ASN A 133 -10.19 -4.44 13.24
C ASN A 133 -8.73 -4.90 13.39
N LEU A 134 -7.85 -4.02 13.82
CA LEU A 134 -6.44 -4.33 14.06
C LEU A 134 -6.15 -4.65 15.52
N ARG A 135 -5.02 -5.28 15.73
CA ARG A 135 -4.45 -5.56 17.06
C ARG A 135 -4.04 -4.35 17.84
#